data_69950103d91d1f56b787e21d505b2c7d
#
_entry.id   69950103d91d1f56b787e21d505b2c7d
#
_cell.length_a   1.000
_cell.length_b   1.000
_cell.length_c   1.000
_cell.angle_alpha   90.00
_cell.angle_beta   90.00
_cell.angle_gamma   90.00
#
_symmetry.space_group_name_H-M   'P 1'
#
loop_
_entity.id
_entity.type
_entity.pdbx_description
1 polymer ?
#
loop_
_entity_poly.entity_id
_entity_poly.type
_entity_poly.pdbx_seq_one_letter_code
_entity_poly.pdbx_strand_id
1 'polypeptide(L)' 'GDMVRHSAFGTGMVLTVQSMGGDALLEVAFDNVGTKRMMLKAASQFMTKES' A
#
# COMPACT_ATOMS: atom_id res chain seq x y z
N GLY A 1 2.35 7.40 -8.74
CA GLY A 1 2.35 6.25 -8.02
C GLY A 1 2.01 4.93 -8.66
N ASP A 2 2.52 3.91 -8.04
CA ASP A 2 2.26 2.55 -8.47
C ASP A 2 0.88 2.10 -8.03
N MET A 3 0.23 1.31 -8.86
CA MET A 3 -1.03 0.69 -8.52
C MET A 3 -0.80 -0.62 -7.78
N VAL A 4 -1.61 -0.87 -6.79
CA VAL A 4 -1.55 -2.09 -5.98
C VAL A 4 -2.94 -2.66 -5.79
N ARG A 5 -3.00 -3.95 -5.46
CA ARG A 5 -4.25 -4.60 -5.09
C ARG A 5 -4.07 -5.25 -3.73
N HIS A 6 -4.94 -4.88 -2.80
CA HIS A 6 -4.94 -5.42 -1.44
C HIS A 6 -6.08 -6.42 -1.30
N SER A 7 -5.84 -7.54 -0.63
CA SER A 7 -6.85 -8.59 -0.52
C SER A 7 -8.10 -8.14 0.23
N ALA A 8 -7.95 -7.23 1.18
CA ALA A 8 -9.09 -6.71 1.95
C ALA A 8 -9.61 -5.38 1.42
N PHE A 9 -8.73 -4.50 0.90
CA PHE A 9 -9.08 -3.13 0.55
C PHE A 9 -9.26 -2.89 -0.94
N GLY A 10 -8.88 -3.86 -1.78
CA GLY A 10 -9.04 -3.72 -3.23
C GLY A 10 -7.91 -2.93 -3.87
N THR A 11 -8.24 -2.29 -4.99
CA THR A 11 -7.26 -1.54 -5.78
C THR A 11 -6.96 -0.19 -5.16
N GLY A 12 -5.71 0.20 -5.18
CA GLY A 12 -5.28 1.51 -4.70
C GLY A 12 -4.05 2.00 -5.42
N MET A 13 -3.69 3.26 -5.13
CA MET A 13 -2.49 3.88 -5.67
C MET A 13 -1.58 4.29 -4.53
N VAL A 14 -0.32 3.94 -4.61
CA VAL A 14 0.67 4.35 -3.61
C VAL A 14 0.97 5.83 -3.79
N LEU A 15 0.71 6.61 -2.75
CA LEU A 15 0.94 8.05 -2.76
C LEU A 15 2.34 8.39 -2.28
N THR A 16 2.77 7.80 -1.17
CA THR A 16 4.10 8.05 -0.60
C THR A 16 4.69 6.76 -0.07
N VAL A 17 6.03 6.73 -0.06
CA VAL A 17 6.81 5.66 0.55
C VAL A 17 7.87 6.31 1.41
N GLN A 18 7.91 5.99 2.69
CA GLN A 18 8.90 6.53 3.62
C GLN A 18 9.71 5.38 4.21
N SER A 19 11.01 5.39 3.99
CA SER A 19 11.90 4.37 4.54
C SER A 19 12.00 4.51 6.05
N MET A 20 11.89 3.39 6.76
CA MET A 20 11.91 3.38 8.22
C MET A 20 12.71 2.17 8.70
N GLY A 21 14.01 2.29 8.78
CA GLY A 21 14.90 1.24 9.30
C GLY A 21 14.68 -0.09 8.65
N GLY A 22 14.79 -0.80 7.99
CA GLY A 22 14.54 -2.11 7.38
C GLY A 22 13.14 -2.34 6.87
N ASP A 23 12.27 -1.34 6.94
CA ASP A 23 10.90 -1.43 6.45
C ASP A 23 10.54 -0.12 5.76
N ALA A 24 9.27 0.08 5.42
CA ALA A 24 8.80 1.31 4.83
C ALA A 24 7.35 1.56 5.24
N LEU A 25 7.03 2.82 5.43
CA LEU A 25 5.65 3.25 5.65
C LEU A 25 5.07 3.68 4.31
N LEU A 26 3.96 3.06 3.94
CA LEU A 26 3.25 3.37 2.70
C LEU A 26 1.99 4.15 3.00
N GLU A 27 1.70 5.13 2.18
CA GLU A 27 0.41 5.78 2.16
C GLU A 27 -0.25 5.43 0.84
N VAL A 28 -1.41 4.77 0.91
CA VAL A 28 -2.08 4.23 -0.27
C VAL A 28 -3.51 4.75 -0.31
N ALA A 29 -3.91 5.31 -1.44
CA ALA A 29 -5.28 5.74 -1.67
C ALA A 29 -6.04 4.59 -2.34
N PHE A 30 -6.92 3.95 -1.59
CA PHE A 30 -7.75 2.86 -2.10
C PHE A 30 -9.06 3.41 -2.65
N ASP A 31 -9.52 2.82 -3.74
CA ASP A 31 -10.72 3.31 -4.44
C ASP A 31 -11.97 3.24 -3.55
N ASN A 32 -12.09 2.21 -2.72
CA ASN A 32 -13.32 1.96 -1.97
C ASN A 32 -13.25 2.37 -0.51
N VAL A 33 -12.07 2.46 0.09
CA VAL A 33 -11.94 2.69 1.53
C VAL A 33 -11.12 3.93 1.88
N GLY A 34 -10.69 4.68 0.87
CA GLY A 34 -9.92 5.90 1.09
C GLY A 34 -8.45 5.64 1.38
N THR A 35 -7.78 6.66 1.90
CA THR A 35 -6.34 6.60 2.14
C THR A 35 -6.03 5.87 3.44
N LYS A 36 -5.07 4.95 3.37
CA LYS A 36 -4.61 4.19 4.53
C LYS A 36 -3.11 4.18 4.59
N ARG A 37 -2.57 4.13 5.81
CA ARG A 37 -1.13 3.99 6.04
C ARG A 37 -0.84 2.58 6.50
N MET A 38 0.23 2.00 5.97
CA MET A 38 0.58 0.62 6.31
C MET A 38 2.07 0.40 6.16
N MET A 39 2.61 -0.53 6.97
CA MET A 39 4.00 -0.90 6.85
C MET A 39 4.17 -1.91 5.72
N LEU A 40 5.20 -1.73 4.91
CA LEU A 40 5.40 -2.53 3.71
C LEU A 40 5.50 -4.03 4.01
N LYS A 41 6.29 -4.41 5.02
CA LYS A 41 6.48 -5.84 5.32
C LYS A 41 5.19 -6.52 5.72
N ALA A 42 4.38 -5.87 6.53
CA ALA A 42 3.08 -6.41 6.92
C ALA A 42 2.12 -6.45 5.75
N ALA A 43 2.06 -5.37 4.98
CA ALA A 43 1.13 -5.26 3.85
C ALA A 43 1.47 -6.19 2.72
N SER A 44 2.75 -6.51 2.50
CA SER A 44 3.17 -7.33 1.38
C SER A 44 2.58 -8.74 1.40
N GLN A 45 2.12 -9.21 2.55
CA GLN A 45 1.44 -10.50 2.66
C GLN A 45 0.04 -10.47 2.06
N PHE A 46 -0.56 -9.30 1.92
CA PHE A 46 -1.95 -9.14 1.49
C PHE A 46 -2.07 -8.27 0.24
N MET A 47 -0.96 -7.76 -0.28
CA MET A 47 -0.99 -6.77 -1.34
C MET A 47 0.00 -7.14 -2.43
N THR A 48 -0.40 -6.97 -3.68
CA THR A 48 0.46 -7.18 -4.84
C THR A 48 0.50 -5.92 -5.67
N LYS A 49 1.61 -5.71 -6.37
CA LYS A 49 1.75 -4.59 -7.27
C LYS A 49 1.05 -4.90 -8.58
N GLU A 50 0.23 -3.97 -9.03
CA GLU A 50 -0.42 -4.04 -10.33
C GLU A 50 0.19 -3.00 -11.25
N SER A 51 0.92 -3.43 -12.22
CA SER A 51 1.53 -2.47 -13.15
C SER A 51 1.47 -2.96 -14.57
#